data_9e08592e82801e01b98301c6797729a7
#
_entry.id   9e08592e82801e01b98301c6797729a7
#
_cell.length_a   1.000
_cell.length_b   1.000
_cell.length_c   1.000
_cell.angle_alpha   90.00
_cell.angle_beta   90.00
_cell.angle_gamma   90.00
#
_symmetry.space_group_name_H-M   'P 1'
#
loop_
_entity.id
_entity.type
_entity.pdbx_description
1 polymer ?
#
loop_
_entity_poly.entity_id
_entity_poly.type
_entity_poly.pdbx_seq_one_letter_code
_entity_poly.pdbx_strand_id
1 'polypeptide(L)'
;MRLSLPSIKKNILLLAAASTLFLSPSLALGAPASPDSASVASIRDKALQSDSFAYDIVEGLTTEIGPRQGGTEAEARARTWSVSKLKALGFDNVRIEEYQMPTWVRGEETASIVAPFPQKLAIAALGNSGSTGDAGLEAEIVYFPTIDDLRAAPDGSLKGKIAFVSHNMKATQDGSSYGAFGPARFVGPNIAAKKGAAAIVIRSIGTDYHRNPHTGNTNFDPGVTPIPAGALSIPDAENLERMIARGKPVRLKLKLTPKNVGMQTSGNVLAEVKGSNPELPMIVIACHLDSWDLGTGAIDDAAGCGIIGAAAKHLQSMGQPKRTVRLLWAGAEEVGIWGGRDYGEKHATEPHAFAMESDFGAGKVWGVDFRLPESASALRGQIVSALAPLGVVPRKELAGGGADVGAIIAAQKLGIIDLQQDGTKYFDLHHTPDDTIDKIDKAELRQNVAAWVATLALVANYDGELKPEAAR
;
A
#
# COMPACT_ATOMS: atom_id res chain seq x y z
N MET A 1 -104.60 6.06 26.81
CA MET A 1 -105.03 7.01 25.77
C MET A 1 -104.13 6.87 24.54
N ARG A 2 -104.67 6.31 23.48
CA ARG A 2 -103.97 6.03 22.21
C ARG A 2 -103.93 7.30 21.38
N LEU A 3 -102.78 7.61 20.80
CA LEU A 3 -102.72 8.49 19.65
C LEU A 3 -101.63 7.99 18.65
N SER A 4 -102.10 7.89 17.45
CA SER A 4 -101.48 7.26 16.25
C SER A 4 -100.43 8.10 15.56
N LEU A 5 -99.41 7.46 14.98
CA LEU A 5 -98.38 8.02 14.11
C LEU A 5 -98.81 7.99 12.64
N PRO A 6 -98.42 8.98 11.85
CA PRO A 6 -98.44 8.86 10.37
C PRO A 6 -97.13 8.44 9.78
N SER A 7 -97.21 7.59 8.79
CA SER A 7 -96.14 7.02 7.96
C SER A 7 -95.55 8.06 7.03
N ILE A 8 -94.16 8.16 6.97
CA ILE A 8 -93.43 8.91 5.98
C ILE A 8 -92.62 7.92 5.13
N LYS A 9 -92.94 7.88 3.82
CA LYS A 9 -92.22 7.14 2.81
C LYS A 9 -90.82 7.75 2.58
N LYS A 10 -89.76 6.94 2.72
CA LYS A 10 -88.38 7.34 2.34
C LYS A 10 -88.15 6.96 0.89
N ASN A 11 -87.91 7.94 0.08
CA ASN A 11 -87.29 7.76 -1.24
C ASN A 11 -85.79 7.54 -1.06
N ILE A 12 -85.29 6.38 -1.51
CA ILE A 12 -83.84 6.07 -1.57
C ILE A 12 -83.31 6.54 -2.94
N LEU A 13 -82.43 7.59 -2.92
CA LEU A 13 -81.68 8.03 -4.05
C LEU A 13 -80.35 7.25 -4.06
N LEU A 14 -80.13 6.37 -5.03
CA LEU A 14 -78.84 5.72 -5.29
C LEU A 14 -77.90 6.73 -5.91
N LEU A 15 -76.86 7.16 -5.16
CA LEU A 15 -75.68 7.84 -5.73
C LEU A 15 -74.67 6.76 -6.12
N ALA A 16 -74.43 6.62 -7.43
CA ALA A 16 -73.34 5.83 -7.96
C ALA A 16 -72.05 6.64 -7.82
N ALA A 17 -71.14 6.26 -6.88
CA ALA A 17 -69.80 6.79 -6.76
C ALA A 17 -68.88 6.13 -7.82
N ALA A 18 -68.54 6.83 -8.86
CA ALA A 18 -67.48 6.43 -9.79
C ALA A 18 -66.11 6.65 -9.16
N SER A 19 -65.48 5.57 -8.69
CA SER A 19 -64.08 5.60 -8.20
C SER A 19 -63.16 5.62 -9.43
N THR A 20 -62.60 6.80 -9.78
CA THR A 20 -61.50 6.93 -10.72
C THR A 20 -60.22 6.50 -10.00
N LEU A 21 -59.70 5.30 -10.32
CA LEU A 21 -58.32 4.92 -10.00
C LEU A 21 -57.36 5.80 -10.77
N PHE A 22 -56.70 6.73 -10.05
CA PHE A 22 -55.47 7.36 -10.56
C PHE A 22 -54.35 6.32 -10.44
N LEU A 23 -53.99 5.65 -11.55
CA LEU A 23 -52.71 4.99 -11.69
C LEU A 23 -51.66 6.09 -11.78
N SER A 24 -50.95 6.39 -10.71
CA SER A 24 -49.71 7.12 -10.77
C SER A 24 -48.65 6.24 -11.48
N PRO A 25 -48.02 6.69 -12.55
CA PRO A 25 -46.92 5.96 -13.10
C PRO A 25 -45.77 5.99 -12.05
N SER A 26 -45.48 4.85 -11.43
CA SER A 26 -44.23 4.64 -10.73
C SER A 26 -43.11 4.77 -11.77
N LEU A 27 -42.42 5.89 -11.79
CA LEU A 27 -41.13 6.00 -12.43
C LEU A 27 -40.23 5.00 -11.75
N ALA A 28 -40.13 3.79 -12.29
CA ALA A 28 -39.02 2.91 -11.97
C ALA A 28 -37.75 3.66 -12.39
N LEU A 29 -37.03 4.19 -11.41
CA LEU A 29 -35.63 4.59 -11.63
C LEU A 29 -34.92 3.31 -12.09
N GLY A 30 -34.72 3.19 -13.39
CA GLY A 30 -33.94 2.09 -13.96
C GLY A 30 -32.58 2.08 -13.30
N ALA A 31 -32.10 0.89 -12.94
CA ALA A 31 -30.74 0.72 -12.45
C ALA A 31 -29.79 1.43 -13.44
N PRO A 32 -28.78 2.16 -12.94
CA PRO A 32 -27.85 2.86 -13.81
C PRO A 32 -27.23 1.88 -14.81
N ALA A 33 -27.31 2.21 -16.09
CA ALA A 33 -26.67 1.42 -17.13
C ALA A 33 -25.16 1.39 -16.88
N SER A 34 -24.51 0.27 -17.21
CA SER A 34 -23.05 0.21 -17.17
C SER A 34 -22.49 1.32 -18.08
N PRO A 35 -21.42 2.04 -17.65
CA PRO A 35 -20.86 3.10 -18.46
C PRO A 35 -20.41 2.54 -19.81
N ASP A 36 -20.76 3.24 -20.87
CA ASP A 36 -20.29 2.90 -22.21
C ASP A 36 -18.80 3.24 -22.36
N SER A 37 -18.18 2.73 -23.42
CA SER A 37 -16.77 2.96 -23.70
C SER A 37 -16.42 4.45 -23.89
N ALA A 38 -17.36 5.27 -24.35
CA ALA A 38 -17.17 6.71 -24.52
C ALA A 38 -17.11 7.43 -23.17
N SER A 39 -17.97 7.06 -22.22
CA SER A 39 -17.95 7.60 -20.85
C SER A 39 -16.67 7.24 -20.09
N VAL A 40 -16.18 5.98 -20.25
CA VAL A 40 -14.90 5.54 -19.65
C VAL A 40 -13.72 6.29 -20.28
N ALA A 41 -13.69 6.45 -21.59
CA ALA A 41 -12.67 7.23 -22.27
C ALA A 41 -12.68 8.71 -21.81
N SER A 42 -13.85 9.31 -21.70
CA SER A 42 -14.00 10.71 -21.26
C SER A 42 -13.44 10.94 -19.87
N ILE A 43 -13.76 10.08 -18.86
CA ILE A 43 -13.27 10.25 -17.50
C ILE A 43 -11.77 9.96 -17.40
N ARG A 44 -11.26 8.94 -18.13
CA ARG A 44 -9.82 8.66 -18.26
C ARG A 44 -9.06 9.88 -18.77
N ASP A 45 -9.52 10.45 -19.89
CA ASP A 45 -8.85 11.56 -20.56
C ASP A 45 -8.93 12.84 -19.71
N LYS A 46 -10.05 13.07 -19.01
CA LYS A 46 -10.18 14.15 -18.04
C LYS A 46 -9.18 14.02 -16.90
N ALA A 47 -9.05 12.83 -16.31
CA ALA A 47 -8.08 12.58 -15.25
C ALA A 47 -6.64 12.80 -15.75
N LEU A 48 -6.30 12.25 -16.92
CA LEU A 48 -4.98 12.44 -17.54
C LEU A 48 -4.62 13.91 -17.75
N GLN A 49 -5.57 14.72 -18.20
CA GLN A 49 -5.32 16.12 -18.54
C GLN A 49 -5.32 17.07 -17.35
N SER A 50 -6.18 16.82 -16.35
CA SER A 50 -6.52 17.84 -15.37
C SER A 50 -6.68 17.35 -13.92
N ASP A 51 -6.32 16.10 -13.60
CA ASP A 51 -6.35 15.69 -12.18
C ASP A 51 -5.40 16.54 -11.35
N SER A 52 -5.90 16.99 -10.21
CA SER A 52 -5.14 17.68 -9.17
C SER A 52 -5.35 17.06 -7.79
N PHE A 53 -6.31 16.13 -7.65
CA PHE A 53 -6.64 15.53 -6.36
C PHE A 53 -5.49 14.65 -5.83
N ALA A 54 -4.86 13.87 -6.73
CA ALA A 54 -3.77 13.00 -6.34
C ALA A 54 -2.60 13.80 -5.76
N TYR A 55 -2.14 14.82 -6.49
CA TYR A 55 -1.02 15.64 -6.02
C TYR A 55 -1.35 16.41 -4.74
N ASP A 56 -2.58 16.92 -4.58
CA ASP A 56 -3.05 17.62 -3.40
C ASP A 56 -3.10 16.69 -2.14
N ILE A 57 -3.36 15.39 -2.33
CA ILE A 57 -3.25 14.39 -1.26
C ILE A 57 -1.78 14.14 -0.90
N VAL A 58 -0.92 13.92 -1.89
CA VAL A 58 0.52 13.72 -1.68
C VAL A 58 1.14 14.93 -0.97
N GLU A 59 0.85 16.14 -1.47
CA GLU A 59 1.36 17.39 -0.89
C GLU A 59 0.92 17.55 0.57
N GLY A 60 -0.35 17.26 0.87
CA GLY A 60 -0.87 17.34 2.24
C GLY A 60 -0.18 16.34 3.18
N LEU A 61 -0.07 15.07 2.80
CA LEU A 61 0.58 14.05 3.63
C LEU A 61 2.07 14.34 3.85
N THR A 62 2.77 14.83 2.84
CA THR A 62 4.22 15.09 2.94
C THR A 62 4.56 16.43 3.59
N THR A 63 3.68 17.45 3.47
CA THR A 63 3.94 18.81 3.95
C THR A 63 3.31 19.09 5.31
N GLU A 64 2.07 18.65 5.54
CA GLU A 64 1.36 18.90 6.79
C GLU A 64 1.67 17.86 7.87
N ILE A 65 2.02 16.61 7.46
CA ILE A 65 2.34 15.50 8.37
C ILE A 65 3.83 15.18 8.35
N GLY A 66 4.39 14.89 7.17
CA GLY A 66 5.78 14.46 6.98
C GLY A 66 5.98 12.96 7.27
N PRO A 67 7.18 12.56 7.79
CA PRO A 67 7.47 11.19 8.18
C PRO A 67 6.44 10.65 9.18
N ARG A 68 5.86 9.48 8.92
CA ARG A 68 4.66 9.01 9.64
C ARG A 68 4.66 7.52 9.91
N GLN A 69 5.75 7.03 10.52
CA GLN A 69 5.95 5.61 10.83
C GLN A 69 4.79 5.06 11.69
N GLY A 70 4.35 3.84 11.38
CA GLY A 70 3.25 3.16 12.05
C GLY A 70 3.39 3.10 13.58
N GLY A 71 2.29 3.35 14.30
CA GLY A 71 2.23 3.37 15.76
C GLY A 71 2.80 4.64 16.41
N THR A 72 3.20 5.65 15.62
CA THR A 72 3.71 6.93 16.16
C THR A 72 2.62 8.00 16.21
N GLU A 73 2.92 9.10 16.93
CA GLU A 73 2.03 10.26 16.97
C GLU A 73 1.88 10.92 15.60
N ALA A 74 2.91 10.86 14.75
CA ALA A 74 2.85 11.38 13.38
C ALA A 74 1.83 10.58 12.53
N GLU A 75 1.82 9.26 12.64
CA GLU A 75 0.82 8.43 11.97
C GLU A 75 -0.59 8.69 12.53
N ALA A 76 -0.75 8.91 13.83
CA ALA A 76 -2.04 9.30 14.41
C ALA A 76 -2.56 10.63 13.84
N ARG A 77 -1.68 11.61 13.62
CA ARG A 77 -2.04 12.86 12.92
C ARG A 77 -2.41 12.60 11.47
N ALA A 78 -1.69 11.68 10.78
CA ALA A 78 -1.99 11.30 9.41
C ALA A 78 -3.39 10.68 9.28
N ARG A 79 -3.78 9.77 10.19
CA ARG A 79 -5.13 9.20 10.23
C ARG A 79 -6.21 10.27 10.39
N THR A 80 -6.00 11.22 11.30
CA THR A 80 -6.94 12.32 11.54
C THR A 80 -7.05 13.25 10.33
N TRP A 81 -5.92 13.60 9.72
CA TRP A 81 -5.86 14.39 8.50
C TRP A 81 -6.59 13.69 7.36
N SER A 82 -6.34 12.39 7.17
CA SER A 82 -6.96 11.57 6.12
C SER A 82 -8.48 11.52 6.24
N VAL A 83 -9.01 11.35 7.46
CA VAL A 83 -10.46 11.41 7.69
C VAL A 83 -11.03 12.77 7.28
N SER A 84 -10.36 13.84 7.62
CA SER A 84 -10.79 15.20 7.26
C SER A 84 -10.75 15.41 5.75
N LYS A 85 -9.68 14.96 5.08
CA LYS A 85 -9.48 15.05 3.64
C LYS A 85 -10.53 14.25 2.86
N LEU A 86 -10.74 12.99 3.23
CA LEU A 86 -11.70 12.11 2.55
C LEU A 86 -13.15 12.59 2.75
N LYS A 87 -13.50 13.13 3.92
CA LYS A 87 -14.79 13.80 4.15
C LYS A 87 -14.95 15.05 3.28
N ALA A 88 -13.93 15.88 3.16
CA ALA A 88 -13.95 17.07 2.30
C ALA A 88 -14.09 16.72 0.81
N LEU A 89 -13.56 15.57 0.38
CA LEU A 89 -13.77 15.02 -0.96
C LEU A 89 -15.18 14.43 -1.17
N GLY A 90 -15.98 14.31 -0.11
CA GLY A 90 -17.37 13.86 -0.18
C GLY A 90 -17.55 12.35 -0.22
N PHE A 91 -16.61 11.59 0.32
CA PHE A 91 -16.77 10.13 0.46
C PHE A 91 -17.69 9.77 1.61
N ASP A 92 -18.36 8.62 1.47
CA ASP A 92 -19.24 8.03 2.48
C ASP A 92 -18.45 7.20 3.50
N ASN A 93 -19.05 6.93 4.67
CA ASN A 93 -18.54 6.01 5.69
C ASN A 93 -17.10 6.21 6.11
N VAL A 94 -16.62 7.48 6.11
CA VAL A 94 -15.24 7.81 6.47
C VAL A 94 -15.01 7.61 7.96
N ARG A 95 -14.11 6.66 8.32
CA ARG A 95 -13.82 6.28 9.69
C ARG A 95 -12.38 5.77 9.86
N ILE A 96 -11.95 5.66 11.13
CA ILE A 96 -10.73 4.96 11.52
C ILE A 96 -11.13 3.64 12.17
N GLU A 97 -10.45 2.57 11.82
CA GLU A 97 -10.52 1.28 12.52
C GLU A 97 -9.19 1.02 13.21
N GLU A 98 -9.17 1.22 14.52
CA GLU A 98 -7.95 1.14 15.34
C GLU A 98 -7.61 -0.29 15.74
N TYR A 99 -6.30 -0.54 15.93
CA TYR A 99 -5.72 -1.75 16.50
C TYR A 99 -4.46 -1.43 17.29
N GLN A 100 -3.96 -2.42 18.06
CA GLN A 100 -2.73 -2.29 18.84
C GLN A 100 -1.60 -3.07 18.18
N MET A 101 -0.39 -2.49 18.16
CA MET A 101 0.78 -3.12 17.58
C MET A 101 2.05 -2.78 18.37
N PRO A 102 3.07 -3.68 18.40
CA PRO A 102 4.37 -3.34 18.95
C PRO A 102 5.05 -2.29 18.09
N THR A 103 5.59 -1.26 18.70
CA THR A 103 6.18 -0.13 17.99
C THR A 103 7.65 0.02 18.30
N TRP A 104 8.43 0.05 17.22
CA TRP A 104 9.86 0.35 17.22
C TRP A 104 10.05 1.79 16.72
N VAL A 105 10.97 2.51 17.34
CA VAL A 105 11.32 3.87 16.91
C VAL A 105 12.83 4.00 16.78
N ARG A 106 13.25 4.76 15.79
CA ARG A 106 14.64 5.06 15.50
C ARG A 106 15.26 5.87 16.64
N GLY A 107 16.59 5.68 16.82
CA GLY A 107 17.41 6.42 17.77
C GLY A 107 18.56 7.12 17.07
N GLU A 108 19.67 7.26 17.79
CA GLU A 108 20.92 7.79 17.26
C GLU A 108 21.60 6.77 16.35
N GLU A 109 22.16 7.22 15.23
CA GLU A 109 22.75 6.36 14.20
C GLU A 109 24.09 6.91 13.74
N THR A 110 25.15 6.16 14.00
CA THR A 110 26.48 6.45 13.46
C THR A 110 27.23 5.18 13.13
N ALA A 111 28.02 5.24 12.05
CA ALA A 111 28.94 4.18 11.67
C ALA A 111 30.29 4.75 11.26
N SER A 112 31.36 4.05 11.58
CA SER A 112 32.69 4.39 11.10
C SER A 112 33.56 3.15 10.99
N ILE A 113 34.46 3.15 10.01
CA ILE A 113 35.61 2.27 9.96
C ILE A 113 36.63 2.85 10.93
N VAL A 114 37.13 2.04 11.87
CA VAL A 114 38.15 2.45 12.84
C VAL A 114 39.53 1.90 12.49
N ALA A 115 39.59 0.81 11.76
CA ALA A 115 40.82 0.21 11.24
C ALA A 115 40.50 -0.52 9.91
N PRO A 116 41.46 -0.64 8.97
CA PRO A 116 42.81 -0.09 8.99
C PRO A 116 42.91 1.38 8.57
N PHE A 117 41.87 1.92 7.90
CA PHE A 117 41.84 3.29 7.35
C PHE A 117 40.57 4.00 7.84
N PRO A 118 40.62 4.80 8.91
CA PRO A 118 39.45 5.38 9.55
C PRO A 118 38.65 6.29 8.61
N GLN A 119 37.33 6.03 8.53
CA GLN A 119 36.38 6.81 7.70
C GLN A 119 34.98 6.73 8.31
N LYS A 120 34.19 7.81 8.16
CA LYS A 120 32.76 7.81 8.50
C LYS A 120 31.96 7.14 7.37
N LEU A 121 30.93 6.40 7.76
CA LEU A 121 29.98 5.76 6.86
C LEU A 121 28.58 6.34 7.09
N ALA A 122 27.79 6.44 6.04
CA ALA A 122 26.36 6.73 6.14
C ALA A 122 25.62 5.41 6.41
N ILE A 123 24.82 5.41 7.48
CA ILE A 123 24.08 4.23 7.93
C ILE A 123 22.68 4.64 8.39
N ALA A 124 21.70 3.76 8.18
CA ALA A 124 20.38 3.81 8.80
C ALA A 124 20.11 2.47 9.49
N ALA A 125 19.57 2.50 10.70
CA ALA A 125 19.13 1.29 11.39
C ALA A 125 17.96 0.65 10.64
N LEU A 126 17.92 -0.68 10.63
CA LEU A 126 16.80 -1.43 10.10
C LEU A 126 15.68 -1.52 11.14
N GLY A 127 14.44 -1.45 10.68
CA GLY A 127 13.27 -1.58 11.52
C GLY A 127 13.28 -2.90 12.32
N ASN A 128 12.79 -2.86 13.55
CA ASN A 128 12.78 -3.98 14.50
C ASN A 128 14.16 -4.50 14.93
N SER A 129 15.26 -3.83 14.56
CA SER A 129 16.60 -4.21 15.00
C SER A 129 16.84 -3.90 16.48
N GLY A 130 17.82 -4.59 17.06
CA GLY A 130 18.30 -4.33 18.42
C GLY A 130 19.18 -3.09 18.53
N SER A 131 19.51 -2.71 19.76
CA SER A 131 20.35 -1.55 20.08
C SER A 131 21.77 -1.96 20.39
N THR A 132 22.75 -1.12 20.00
CA THR A 132 24.15 -1.23 20.47
C THR A 132 24.33 -0.71 21.91
N GLY A 133 23.29 -0.07 22.47
CA GLY A 133 23.44 0.77 23.66
C GLY A 133 24.20 2.07 23.37
N ASP A 134 24.22 2.98 24.36
CA ASP A 134 24.83 4.31 24.23
C ASP A 134 26.35 4.28 24.02
N ALA A 135 27.03 3.26 24.53
CA ALA A 135 28.48 3.06 24.35
C ALA A 135 28.84 2.70 22.88
N GLY A 136 27.86 2.19 22.13
CA GLY A 136 28.10 1.66 20.80
C GLY A 136 28.78 0.28 20.82
N LEU A 137 29.06 -0.25 19.64
CA LEU A 137 29.70 -1.55 19.40
C LEU A 137 30.89 -1.36 18.47
N GLU A 138 32.05 -1.93 18.83
CA GLU A 138 33.20 -2.00 17.93
C GLU A 138 33.62 -3.46 17.76
N ALA A 139 33.67 -3.93 16.52
CA ALA A 139 34.10 -5.28 16.18
C ALA A 139 34.68 -5.39 14.78
N GLU A 140 35.42 -6.49 14.56
CA GLU A 140 35.87 -6.89 13.23
C GLU A 140 34.70 -7.37 12.39
N ILE A 141 34.72 -7.08 11.09
CA ILE A 141 33.70 -7.52 10.15
C ILE A 141 34.05 -8.85 9.49
N VAL A 142 32.99 -9.62 9.17
CA VAL A 142 33.09 -10.80 8.30
C VAL A 142 32.21 -10.53 7.10
N TYR A 143 32.80 -10.56 5.92
CA TYR A 143 32.15 -10.21 4.65
C TYR A 143 31.49 -11.40 3.99
N PHE A 144 30.29 -11.21 3.50
CA PHE A 144 29.49 -12.17 2.74
C PHE A 144 29.00 -11.49 1.45
N PRO A 145 29.44 -11.95 0.27
CA PRO A 145 29.00 -11.41 -1.01
C PRO A 145 27.47 -11.53 -1.22
N THR A 146 26.86 -12.55 -0.65
CA THR A 146 25.42 -12.81 -0.78
C THR A 146 24.81 -13.23 0.56
N ILE A 147 23.49 -13.18 0.63
CA ILE A 147 22.74 -13.72 1.79
C ILE A 147 22.91 -15.24 1.92
N ASP A 148 23.13 -15.95 0.82
CA ASP A 148 23.34 -17.39 0.83
C ASP A 148 24.69 -17.77 1.41
N ASP A 149 25.73 -16.96 1.18
CA ASP A 149 27.02 -17.12 1.85
C ASP A 149 26.89 -16.97 3.38
N LEU A 150 26.08 -16.01 3.85
CA LEU A 150 25.78 -15.87 5.27
C LEU A 150 25.00 -17.09 5.80
N ARG A 151 24.03 -17.62 5.06
CA ARG A 151 23.29 -18.85 5.44
C ARG A 151 24.22 -20.04 5.57
N ALA A 152 25.20 -20.18 4.68
CA ALA A 152 26.15 -21.27 4.66
C ALA A 152 27.23 -21.17 5.77
N ALA A 153 27.39 -20.02 6.41
CA ALA A 153 28.37 -19.83 7.48
C ALA A 153 28.11 -20.80 8.66
N PRO A 154 29.15 -21.41 9.25
CA PRO A 154 28.97 -22.29 10.40
C PRO A 154 28.34 -21.61 11.62
N ASP A 155 27.57 -22.36 12.38
CA ASP A 155 26.98 -21.84 13.62
C ASP A 155 28.08 -21.41 14.62
N GLY A 156 27.88 -20.25 15.25
CA GLY A 156 28.86 -19.66 16.19
C GLY A 156 30.08 -19.01 15.54
N SER A 157 30.26 -19.11 14.21
CA SER A 157 31.41 -18.54 13.49
C SER A 157 31.51 -17.02 13.56
N LEU A 158 30.37 -16.34 13.83
CA LEU A 158 30.30 -14.89 13.92
C LEU A 158 30.33 -14.34 15.35
N LYS A 159 30.69 -15.18 16.34
CA LYS A 159 30.71 -14.75 17.75
C LYS A 159 31.61 -13.51 17.95
N GLY A 160 30.97 -12.40 18.41
CA GLY A 160 31.65 -11.12 18.66
C GLY A 160 32.09 -10.37 17.41
N LYS A 161 31.60 -10.74 16.21
CA LYS A 161 31.90 -10.10 14.93
C LYS A 161 30.67 -9.33 14.41
N ILE A 162 30.88 -8.44 13.46
CA ILE A 162 29.84 -7.80 12.67
C ILE A 162 29.77 -8.52 11.33
N ALA A 163 28.60 -9.06 10.97
CA ALA A 163 28.37 -9.56 9.64
C ALA A 163 28.23 -8.38 8.65
N PHE A 164 28.82 -8.49 7.46
CA PHE A 164 28.59 -7.54 6.38
C PHE A 164 28.13 -8.28 5.13
N VAL A 165 26.88 -8.04 4.72
CA VAL A 165 26.30 -8.61 3.49
C VAL A 165 26.22 -7.51 2.44
N SER A 166 26.86 -7.72 1.29
CA SER A 166 26.84 -6.74 0.20
C SER A 166 26.38 -7.37 -1.11
N HIS A 167 25.08 -7.41 -1.26
CA HIS A 167 24.38 -7.97 -2.41
C HIS A 167 23.87 -6.82 -3.29
N ASN A 168 24.34 -6.74 -4.55
CA ASN A 168 24.13 -5.59 -5.43
C ASN A 168 22.82 -5.72 -6.23
N MET A 169 21.78 -5.01 -5.82
CA MET A 169 20.49 -4.92 -6.50
C MET A 169 20.62 -4.22 -7.86
N LYS A 170 19.79 -4.62 -8.84
CA LYS A 170 19.73 -4.02 -10.18
C LYS A 170 18.36 -3.37 -10.40
N ALA A 171 18.32 -2.24 -11.06
CA ALA A 171 17.06 -1.62 -11.48
C ALA A 171 16.36 -2.49 -12.52
N THR A 172 15.06 -2.73 -12.32
CA THR A 172 14.18 -3.42 -13.27
C THR A 172 12.86 -2.67 -13.34
N GLN A 173 12.21 -2.68 -14.51
CA GLN A 173 10.96 -1.96 -14.71
C GLN A 173 9.82 -2.52 -13.83
N ASP A 174 9.83 -3.83 -13.62
CA ASP A 174 8.81 -4.54 -12.83
C ASP A 174 9.17 -4.72 -11.35
N GLY A 175 10.30 -4.17 -10.90
CA GLY A 175 10.76 -4.31 -9.51
C GLY A 175 11.20 -5.73 -9.11
N SER A 176 11.24 -6.71 -10.02
CA SER A 176 11.51 -8.12 -9.71
C SER A 176 12.84 -8.37 -9.00
N SER A 177 13.81 -7.49 -9.19
CA SER A 177 15.10 -7.52 -8.51
C SER A 177 14.97 -7.44 -6.97
N TYR A 178 13.96 -6.73 -6.46
CA TYR A 178 13.75 -6.56 -5.02
C TYR A 178 13.50 -7.89 -4.29
N GLY A 179 12.72 -8.78 -4.89
CA GLY A 179 12.46 -10.11 -4.33
C GLY A 179 13.73 -10.96 -4.18
N ALA A 180 14.72 -10.79 -5.08
CA ALA A 180 16.00 -11.51 -5.02
C ALA A 180 16.97 -10.94 -3.97
N PHE A 181 16.99 -9.63 -3.77
CA PHE A 181 17.97 -8.95 -2.91
C PHE A 181 17.42 -8.55 -1.54
N GLY A 182 16.13 -8.30 -1.43
CA GLY A 182 15.42 -7.97 -0.18
C GLY A 182 15.68 -8.91 0.99
N PRO A 183 15.88 -10.23 0.81
CA PRO A 183 16.19 -11.15 1.91
C PRO A 183 17.41 -10.78 2.75
N ALA A 184 18.39 -10.05 2.20
CA ALA A 184 19.53 -9.55 2.98
C ALA A 184 19.05 -8.63 4.13
N ARG A 185 17.99 -7.86 3.93
CA ARG A 185 17.34 -7.02 4.94
C ARG A 185 16.32 -7.80 5.76
N PHE A 186 15.38 -8.47 5.10
CA PHE A 186 14.23 -9.09 5.77
C PHE A 186 14.62 -10.18 6.78
N VAL A 187 15.61 -11.03 6.42
CA VAL A 187 16.00 -12.19 7.23
C VAL A 187 17.48 -12.24 7.58
N GLY A 188 18.33 -11.43 6.92
CA GLY A 188 19.77 -11.38 7.19
C GLY A 188 20.10 -11.17 8.66
N PRO A 189 19.50 -10.19 9.36
CA PRO A 189 19.73 -9.96 10.79
C PRO A 189 19.37 -11.16 11.66
N ASN A 190 18.28 -11.85 11.39
CA ASN A 190 17.88 -13.07 12.08
C ASN A 190 18.92 -14.21 11.88
N ILE A 191 19.38 -14.39 10.65
CA ILE A 191 20.40 -15.40 10.31
C ILE A 191 21.71 -15.06 11.03
N ALA A 192 22.17 -13.81 10.95
CA ALA A 192 23.39 -13.36 11.61
C ALA A 192 23.33 -13.56 13.14
N ALA A 193 22.19 -13.25 13.77
CA ALA A 193 21.95 -13.48 15.20
C ALA A 193 22.10 -14.96 15.56
N LYS A 194 21.50 -15.86 14.78
CA LYS A 194 21.64 -17.32 14.98
C LYS A 194 23.08 -17.84 14.79
N LYS A 195 23.89 -17.16 13.96
CA LYS A 195 25.32 -17.45 13.79
C LYS A 195 26.20 -16.82 14.90
N GLY A 196 25.59 -16.09 15.85
CA GLY A 196 26.26 -15.47 16.97
C GLY A 196 26.87 -14.10 16.71
N ALA A 197 26.49 -13.44 15.61
CA ALA A 197 26.96 -12.09 15.29
C ALA A 197 26.56 -11.09 16.38
N ALA A 198 27.46 -10.14 16.66
CA ALA A 198 27.20 -9.03 17.57
C ALA A 198 26.34 -7.94 16.91
N ALA A 199 26.46 -7.80 15.62
CA ALA A 199 25.64 -6.92 14.76
C ALA A 199 25.74 -7.37 13.31
N ILE A 200 24.90 -6.77 12.47
CA ILE A 200 24.99 -6.90 11.01
C ILE A 200 24.88 -5.52 10.36
N VAL A 201 25.68 -5.31 9.32
CA VAL A 201 25.45 -4.22 8.34
C VAL A 201 25.22 -4.83 6.97
N ILE A 202 24.32 -4.22 6.21
CA ILE A 202 24.05 -4.64 4.83
C ILE A 202 24.34 -3.49 3.87
N ARG A 203 24.67 -3.80 2.61
CA ARG A 203 24.50 -2.85 1.55
C ARG A 203 23.02 -2.50 1.43
N SER A 204 22.65 -1.24 1.31
CA SER A 204 21.28 -0.80 1.07
C SER A 204 20.62 -1.59 -0.05
N ILE A 205 19.36 -1.95 0.14
CA ILE A 205 18.53 -2.57 -0.90
C ILE A 205 17.94 -1.43 -1.74
N GLY A 206 18.70 -1.03 -2.73
CA GLY A 206 18.38 0.10 -3.61
C GLY A 206 19.26 0.09 -4.86
N THR A 207 19.00 1.01 -5.76
CA THR A 207 19.62 1.08 -7.10
C THR A 207 20.33 2.40 -7.38
N ASP A 208 20.28 3.35 -6.45
CA ASP A 208 20.94 4.65 -6.51
C ASP A 208 22.46 4.59 -6.28
N TYR A 209 23.12 5.75 -6.44
CA TYR A 209 24.52 5.97 -6.07
C TYR A 209 24.69 7.17 -5.12
N HIS A 210 23.65 7.50 -4.36
CA HIS A 210 23.71 8.53 -3.35
C HIS A 210 24.18 7.98 -1.99
N ARG A 211 24.66 8.86 -1.11
CA ARG A 211 25.01 8.45 0.25
C ARG A 211 23.79 8.47 1.20
N ASN A 212 22.64 8.13 0.67
CA ASN A 212 21.39 7.96 1.41
C ASN A 212 21.18 6.46 1.68
N PRO A 213 21.27 5.99 2.93
CA PRO A 213 20.99 4.60 3.24
C PRO A 213 19.48 4.29 3.07
N HIS A 214 19.16 3.10 2.59
CA HIS A 214 17.80 2.58 2.55
C HIS A 214 17.51 1.78 3.83
N THR A 215 16.57 2.22 4.62
CA THR A 215 16.07 1.46 5.78
C THR A 215 15.09 0.36 5.36
N GLY A 216 14.28 -0.11 6.23
CA GLY A 216 13.19 -1.04 6.02
C GLY A 216 13.13 -2.10 7.10
N ASN A 217 12.04 -2.85 7.11
CA ASN A 217 11.74 -3.83 8.15
C ASN A 217 12.69 -5.03 8.12
N THR A 218 12.98 -5.58 9.31
CA THR A 218 13.62 -6.89 9.47
C THR A 218 12.82 -7.76 10.43
N ASN A 219 12.86 -9.07 10.20
CA ASN A 219 12.10 -10.03 10.97
C ASN A 219 13.02 -10.95 11.75
N PHE A 220 12.70 -11.18 13.04
CA PHE A 220 13.36 -12.15 13.89
C PHE A 220 12.40 -13.26 14.26
N ASP A 221 12.88 -14.50 14.24
CA ASP A 221 12.08 -15.65 14.66
C ASP A 221 11.75 -15.58 16.16
N PRO A 222 10.64 -16.17 16.59
CA PRO A 222 10.32 -16.27 18.00
C PRO A 222 11.48 -16.85 18.82
N GLY A 223 11.87 -16.16 19.89
CA GLY A 223 12.98 -16.56 20.76
C GLY A 223 14.38 -16.10 20.31
N VAL A 224 14.52 -15.51 19.13
CA VAL A 224 15.78 -14.87 18.71
C VAL A 224 15.80 -13.43 19.23
N THR A 225 16.83 -13.10 20.01
CA THR A 225 17.04 -11.71 20.47
C THR A 225 17.48 -10.85 19.29
N PRO A 226 16.78 -9.76 18.98
CA PRO A 226 17.19 -8.84 17.93
C PRO A 226 18.58 -8.25 18.18
N ILE A 227 19.46 -8.37 17.20
CA ILE A 227 20.79 -7.74 17.20
C ILE A 227 20.74 -6.38 16.50
N PRO A 228 21.70 -5.46 16.78
CA PRO A 228 21.85 -4.23 16.01
C PRO A 228 22.02 -4.55 14.53
N ALA A 229 21.22 -3.89 13.68
CA ALA A 229 21.28 -4.08 12.24
C ALA A 229 21.12 -2.73 11.53
N GLY A 230 21.92 -2.47 10.51
CA GLY A 230 21.86 -1.24 9.75
C GLY A 230 22.21 -1.44 8.27
N ALA A 231 21.64 -0.58 7.41
CA ALA A 231 21.98 -0.48 6.01
C ALA A 231 23.01 0.64 5.78
N LEU A 232 24.10 0.33 5.12
CA LEU A 232 25.06 1.31 4.64
C LEU A 232 24.61 1.88 3.30
N SER A 233 24.90 3.14 3.03
CA SER A 233 24.71 3.66 1.68
C SER A 233 25.46 2.82 0.65
N ILE A 234 24.97 2.75 -0.58
CA ILE A 234 25.58 1.95 -1.65
C ILE A 234 27.05 2.35 -1.88
N PRO A 235 27.40 3.66 -2.01
CA PRO A 235 28.80 4.06 -2.18
C PRO A 235 29.71 3.66 -1.00
N ASP A 236 29.20 3.71 0.24
CA ASP A 236 29.98 3.36 1.42
C ASP A 236 30.16 1.84 1.57
N ALA A 237 29.15 1.05 1.20
CA ALA A 237 29.27 -0.40 1.13
C ALA A 237 30.29 -0.84 0.09
N GLU A 238 30.29 -0.24 -1.11
CA GLU A 238 31.31 -0.50 -2.14
C GLU A 238 32.72 -0.08 -1.70
N ASN A 239 32.83 1.04 -0.97
CA ASN A 239 34.11 1.44 -0.42
C ASN A 239 34.61 0.44 0.63
N LEU A 240 33.73 -0.09 1.45
CA LEU A 240 34.04 -1.14 2.43
C LEU A 240 34.51 -2.43 1.75
N GLU A 241 33.85 -2.86 0.67
CA GLU A 241 34.30 -3.99 -0.17
C GLU A 241 35.71 -3.79 -0.71
N ARG A 242 35.99 -2.59 -1.27
CA ARG A 242 37.32 -2.25 -1.77
C ARG A 242 38.38 -2.26 -0.67
N MET A 243 38.00 -1.89 0.55
CA MET A 243 38.90 -1.94 1.71
C MET A 243 39.21 -3.37 2.14
N ILE A 244 38.19 -4.23 2.18
CA ILE A 244 38.32 -5.67 2.49
C ILE A 244 39.25 -6.34 1.46
N ALA A 245 39.06 -6.03 0.17
CA ALA A 245 39.89 -6.59 -0.91
C ALA A 245 41.40 -6.24 -0.78
N ARG A 246 41.77 -5.28 0.07
CA ARG A 246 43.18 -4.99 0.40
C ARG A 246 43.81 -5.95 1.40
N GLY A 247 43.03 -6.92 1.92
CA GLY A 247 43.52 -8.04 2.74
C GLY A 247 43.89 -7.70 4.18
N LYS A 248 43.55 -6.51 4.68
CA LYS A 248 43.75 -6.15 6.09
C LYS A 248 42.47 -6.35 6.89
N PRO A 249 42.52 -6.82 8.15
CA PRO A 249 41.32 -6.88 8.99
C PRO A 249 40.65 -5.51 9.12
N VAL A 250 39.34 -5.47 8.88
CA VAL A 250 38.54 -4.24 8.95
C VAL A 250 37.70 -4.27 10.21
N ARG A 251 37.69 -3.18 10.97
CA ARG A 251 36.88 -3.02 12.18
C ARG A 251 35.93 -1.85 12.01
N LEU A 252 34.68 -2.06 12.38
CA LEU A 252 33.64 -1.03 12.42
C LEU A 252 33.30 -0.67 13.85
N LYS A 253 32.98 0.61 14.05
CA LYS A 253 32.29 1.11 15.24
C LYS A 253 30.89 1.55 14.83
N LEU A 254 29.88 1.02 15.50
CA LEU A 254 28.47 1.31 15.27
C LEU A 254 27.86 1.89 16.54
N LYS A 255 27.02 2.90 16.41
CA LYS A 255 26.08 3.36 17.42
C LYS A 255 24.70 3.40 16.80
N LEU A 256 23.86 2.45 17.12
CA LEU A 256 22.48 2.34 16.70
C LEU A 256 21.66 2.16 17.96
N THR A 257 20.82 3.14 18.30
CA THR A 257 20.09 3.16 19.59
C THR A 257 18.57 3.19 19.40
N PRO A 258 18.00 2.35 18.53
CA PRO A 258 16.56 2.28 18.42
C PRO A 258 15.95 1.77 19.73
N LYS A 259 14.63 2.01 19.87
CA LYS A 259 13.87 1.60 21.06
C LYS A 259 12.58 0.91 20.64
N ASN A 260 12.25 -0.17 21.35
CA ASN A 260 10.88 -0.68 21.34
C ASN A 260 10.10 0.07 22.43
N VAL A 261 9.06 0.81 22.04
CA VAL A 261 8.25 1.64 22.96
C VAL A 261 6.97 0.93 23.42
N GLY A 262 6.88 -0.38 23.16
CA GLY A 262 5.75 -1.20 23.57
C GLY A 262 4.58 -1.14 22.59
N MET A 263 3.40 -1.56 23.09
CA MET A 263 2.17 -1.54 22.29
C MET A 263 1.67 -0.11 22.12
N GLN A 264 1.43 0.29 20.89
CA GLN A 264 0.88 1.58 20.51
C GLN A 264 -0.33 1.40 19.59
N THR A 265 -1.16 2.43 19.51
CA THR A 265 -2.33 2.43 18.62
C THR A 265 -1.93 2.84 17.21
N SER A 266 -2.27 2.01 16.25
CA SER A 266 -2.32 2.33 14.82
C SER A 266 -3.76 2.15 14.31
N GLY A 267 -4.01 2.27 12.99
CA GLY A 267 -5.34 2.04 12.45
C GLY A 267 -5.46 2.31 10.96
N ASN A 268 -6.43 1.66 10.36
CA ASN A 268 -6.83 1.85 8.98
C ASN A 268 -7.77 3.05 8.84
N VAL A 269 -7.63 3.84 7.79
CA VAL A 269 -8.62 4.85 7.41
C VAL A 269 -9.44 4.29 6.26
N LEU A 270 -10.75 4.18 6.47
CA LEU A 270 -11.68 3.67 5.48
C LEU A 270 -12.59 4.78 4.96
N ALA A 271 -12.94 4.71 3.69
CA ALA A 271 -13.93 5.56 3.05
C ALA A 271 -14.64 4.79 1.92
N GLU A 272 -15.77 5.25 1.45
CA GLU A 272 -16.54 4.55 0.43
C GLU A 272 -17.09 5.49 -0.65
N VAL A 273 -17.10 4.99 -1.89
CA VAL A 273 -18.03 5.43 -2.93
C VAL A 273 -19.17 4.43 -2.92
N LYS A 274 -20.33 4.85 -2.38
CA LYS A 274 -21.47 3.96 -2.18
C LYS A 274 -22.05 3.46 -3.51
N GLY A 275 -22.23 2.14 -3.62
CA GLY A 275 -22.88 1.50 -4.76
C GLY A 275 -24.38 1.64 -4.76
N SER A 276 -24.98 1.55 -5.94
CA SER A 276 -26.45 1.57 -6.12
C SER A 276 -27.11 0.22 -5.85
N ASN A 277 -26.35 -0.87 -5.91
CA ASN A 277 -26.83 -2.22 -5.63
C ASN A 277 -26.12 -2.81 -4.40
N PRO A 278 -26.76 -2.78 -3.21
CA PRO A 278 -26.16 -3.29 -1.97
C PRO A 278 -26.04 -4.82 -1.93
N GLU A 279 -26.70 -5.55 -2.83
CA GLU A 279 -26.59 -7.01 -2.94
C GLU A 279 -25.30 -7.46 -3.63
N LEU A 280 -24.66 -6.58 -4.38
CA LEU A 280 -23.39 -6.90 -5.03
C LEU A 280 -22.23 -6.81 -4.02
N PRO A 281 -21.37 -7.84 -3.94
CA PRO A 281 -20.16 -7.77 -3.14
C PRO A 281 -19.28 -6.58 -3.53
N MET A 282 -18.67 -5.93 -2.54
CA MET A 282 -17.90 -4.70 -2.73
C MET A 282 -16.54 -4.93 -3.39
N ILE A 283 -15.94 -3.83 -3.78
CA ILE A 283 -14.56 -3.71 -4.26
C ILE A 283 -13.75 -3.03 -3.18
N VAL A 284 -12.55 -3.53 -2.86
CA VAL A 284 -11.57 -2.82 -2.04
C VAL A 284 -10.39 -2.35 -2.89
N ILE A 285 -10.00 -1.09 -2.69
CA ILE A 285 -8.78 -0.50 -3.27
C ILE A 285 -7.92 0.02 -2.14
N ALA A 286 -6.63 -0.31 -2.15
CA ALA A 286 -5.73 -0.04 -1.04
C ALA A 286 -4.50 0.78 -1.43
N CYS A 287 -3.97 1.48 -0.45
CA CYS A 287 -2.65 2.06 -0.30
C CYS A 287 -2.25 1.95 1.15
N HIS A 288 -0.97 2.18 1.51
CA HIS A 288 -0.66 2.38 2.92
C HIS A 288 -0.46 3.85 3.30
N LEU A 289 -0.89 4.19 4.51
CA LEU A 289 -0.88 5.56 5.01
C LEU A 289 0.44 5.91 5.69
N ASP A 290 1.06 4.96 6.36
CA ASP A 290 2.34 5.18 7.03
C ASP A 290 3.50 5.33 6.04
N SER A 291 4.67 5.62 6.53
CA SER A 291 5.92 5.69 5.77
C SER A 291 7.08 5.40 6.69
N TRP A 292 8.25 5.08 6.15
CA TRP A 292 9.48 5.17 6.93
C TRP A 292 9.76 6.60 7.36
N ASP A 293 10.54 6.73 8.42
CA ASP A 293 10.82 7.98 9.13
C ASP A 293 12.01 8.78 8.57
N LEU A 294 12.71 8.27 7.55
CA LEU A 294 13.87 8.93 6.94
C LEU A 294 13.45 10.04 5.97
N GLY A 295 12.46 9.79 5.12
CA GLY A 295 11.88 10.71 4.16
C GLY A 295 10.47 11.14 4.57
N THR A 296 9.76 11.84 3.68
CA THR A 296 8.37 12.24 3.91
C THR A 296 7.35 11.24 3.35
N GLY A 297 7.81 10.11 2.77
CA GLY A 297 6.95 9.07 2.21
C GLY A 297 6.10 9.60 1.07
N ALA A 298 6.72 10.24 0.08
CA ALA A 298 6.00 10.80 -1.06
C ALA A 298 5.68 9.74 -2.10
N ILE A 299 6.67 8.91 -2.45
CA ILE A 299 6.48 7.79 -3.38
C ILE A 299 6.03 6.51 -2.66
N ASP A 300 6.31 6.42 -1.35
CA ASP A 300 6.09 5.25 -0.51
C ASP A 300 5.41 5.65 0.83
N ASP A 301 4.03 5.77 0.93
CA ASP A 301 3.10 5.54 -0.17
C ASP A 301 2.02 6.65 -0.24
N ALA A 302 2.40 7.94 -0.02
CA ALA A 302 1.44 9.04 -0.24
C ALA A 302 0.94 9.06 -1.70
N ALA A 303 1.79 8.63 -2.66
CA ALA A 303 1.44 8.57 -4.07
C ALA A 303 0.30 7.57 -4.32
N GLY A 304 0.37 6.37 -3.77
CA GLY A 304 -0.70 5.37 -3.88
C GLY A 304 -2.00 5.87 -3.27
N CYS A 305 -1.96 6.46 -2.07
CA CYS A 305 -3.13 7.07 -1.43
C CYS A 305 -3.71 8.21 -2.29
N GLY A 306 -2.85 9.02 -2.90
CA GLY A 306 -3.24 10.04 -3.87
C GLY A 306 -3.94 9.45 -5.10
N ILE A 307 -3.34 8.42 -5.70
CA ILE A 307 -3.84 7.76 -6.91
C ILE A 307 -5.24 7.16 -6.67
N ILE A 308 -5.39 6.32 -5.62
CA ILE A 308 -6.68 5.66 -5.35
C ILE A 308 -7.73 6.66 -4.88
N GLY A 309 -7.36 7.66 -4.08
CA GLY A 309 -8.27 8.72 -3.64
C GLY A 309 -8.80 9.55 -4.82
N ALA A 310 -7.92 9.96 -5.73
CA ALA A 310 -8.30 10.71 -6.93
C ALA A 310 -9.14 9.86 -7.89
N ALA A 311 -8.75 8.60 -8.14
CA ALA A 311 -9.50 7.70 -9.00
C ALA A 311 -10.93 7.46 -8.48
N ALA A 312 -11.09 7.23 -7.18
CA ALA A 312 -12.40 7.10 -6.54
C ALA A 312 -13.22 8.40 -6.63
N LYS A 313 -12.57 9.57 -6.49
CA LYS A 313 -13.24 10.87 -6.65
C LYS A 313 -13.72 11.10 -8.07
N HIS A 314 -12.94 10.75 -9.07
CA HIS A 314 -13.35 10.78 -10.46
C HIS A 314 -14.49 9.79 -10.74
N LEU A 315 -14.43 8.57 -10.21
CA LEU A 315 -15.51 7.59 -10.31
C LEU A 315 -16.82 8.16 -9.73
N GLN A 316 -16.77 8.77 -8.53
CA GLN A 316 -17.93 9.41 -7.90
C GLN A 316 -18.54 10.50 -8.80
N SER A 317 -17.74 11.22 -9.58
CA SER A 317 -18.21 12.25 -10.51
C SER A 317 -18.98 11.69 -11.73
N MET A 318 -18.86 10.40 -12.03
CA MET A 318 -19.63 9.71 -13.07
C MET A 318 -21.04 9.33 -12.62
N GLY A 319 -21.35 9.48 -11.34
CA GLY A 319 -22.55 8.99 -10.68
C GLY A 319 -22.28 7.81 -9.78
N GLN A 320 -23.35 7.23 -9.25
CA GLN A 320 -23.26 6.12 -8.32
C GLN A 320 -22.92 4.82 -9.08
N PRO A 321 -21.78 4.16 -8.79
CA PRO A 321 -21.46 2.88 -9.41
C PRO A 321 -22.42 1.78 -8.93
N LYS A 322 -22.41 0.60 -9.57
CA LYS A 322 -23.24 -0.52 -9.12
C LYS A 322 -22.75 -1.11 -7.82
N ARG A 323 -21.45 -1.38 -7.71
CA ARG A 323 -20.79 -1.92 -6.49
C ARG A 323 -20.25 -0.79 -5.64
N THR A 324 -20.31 -0.96 -4.33
CA THR A 324 -19.57 -0.09 -3.41
C THR A 324 -18.06 -0.27 -3.63
N VAL A 325 -17.34 0.83 -3.74
CA VAL A 325 -15.87 0.87 -3.78
C VAL A 325 -15.38 1.39 -2.44
N ARG A 326 -14.70 0.55 -1.67
CA ARG A 326 -14.08 0.90 -0.39
C ARG A 326 -12.62 1.25 -0.62
N LEU A 327 -12.22 2.41 -0.13
CA LEU A 327 -10.83 2.82 0.00
C LEU A 327 -10.32 2.30 1.34
N LEU A 328 -9.18 1.62 1.32
CA LEU A 328 -8.40 1.20 2.48
C LEU A 328 -7.07 1.95 2.43
N TRP A 329 -6.90 2.94 3.31
CA TRP A 329 -5.60 3.54 3.59
C TRP A 329 -5.06 2.82 4.82
N ALA A 330 -4.29 1.77 4.57
CA ALA A 330 -3.83 0.86 5.61
C ALA A 330 -2.78 1.52 6.50
N GLY A 331 -2.80 1.24 7.78
CA GLY A 331 -1.79 1.71 8.72
C GLY A 331 -0.71 0.65 8.93
N ALA A 332 0.53 1.12 9.18
CA ALA A 332 1.64 0.29 9.61
C ALA A 332 1.95 -0.89 8.67
N GLU A 333 1.92 -0.65 7.36
CA GLU A 333 2.39 -1.59 6.34
C GLU A 333 3.88 -1.85 6.52
N GLU A 334 4.67 -0.78 6.53
CA GLU A 334 6.14 -0.72 6.55
C GLU A 334 6.78 -1.55 7.67
N VAL A 335 6.10 -1.66 8.78
CA VAL A 335 6.59 -2.36 9.97
C VAL A 335 5.95 -3.73 10.17
N GLY A 336 5.27 -4.26 9.16
CA GLY A 336 4.79 -5.63 9.17
C GLY A 336 3.36 -5.86 8.67
N ILE A 337 2.82 -5.00 7.80
CA ILE A 337 1.51 -5.17 7.13
C ILE A 337 0.37 -5.31 8.18
N TRP A 338 0.46 -4.52 9.26
CA TRP A 338 -0.50 -4.66 10.36
C TRP A 338 -1.91 -4.28 9.93
N GLY A 339 -2.07 -3.20 9.17
CA GLY A 339 -3.37 -2.72 8.71
C GLY A 339 -4.06 -3.67 7.76
N GLY A 340 -3.34 -4.18 6.78
CA GLY A 340 -3.89 -5.15 5.83
C GLY A 340 -4.34 -6.45 6.50
N ARG A 341 -3.58 -6.93 7.51
CA ARG A 341 -3.95 -8.12 8.30
C ARG A 341 -5.19 -7.86 9.16
N ASP A 342 -5.23 -6.74 9.88
CA ASP A 342 -6.38 -6.35 10.70
C ASP A 342 -7.65 -6.19 9.85
N TYR A 343 -7.53 -5.55 8.66
CA TYR A 343 -8.63 -5.45 7.72
C TYR A 343 -9.11 -6.83 7.25
N GLY A 344 -8.18 -7.70 6.85
CA GLY A 344 -8.51 -9.05 6.40
C GLY A 344 -9.20 -9.89 7.47
N GLU A 345 -8.85 -9.73 8.74
CA GLU A 345 -9.47 -10.42 9.88
C GLU A 345 -10.86 -9.84 10.19
N LYS A 346 -10.98 -8.53 10.37
CA LYS A 346 -12.24 -7.85 10.71
C LYS A 346 -13.31 -8.00 9.64
N HIS A 347 -12.92 -7.99 8.37
CA HIS A 347 -13.83 -8.03 7.22
C HIS A 347 -13.89 -9.39 6.52
N ALA A 348 -13.35 -10.46 7.12
CA ALA A 348 -13.30 -11.80 6.52
C ALA A 348 -14.67 -12.33 6.04
N THR A 349 -15.75 -11.93 6.70
CA THR A 349 -17.13 -12.35 6.39
C THR A 349 -17.96 -11.31 5.66
N GLU A 350 -17.46 -10.07 5.51
CA GLU A 350 -18.13 -9.04 4.73
C GLU A 350 -17.88 -9.30 3.23
N PRO A 351 -18.94 -9.37 2.39
CA PRO A 351 -18.77 -9.83 1.02
C PRO A 351 -17.93 -8.88 0.15
N HIS A 352 -16.74 -9.31 -0.25
CA HIS A 352 -15.90 -8.66 -1.25
C HIS A 352 -15.85 -9.52 -2.51
N ALA A 353 -15.72 -8.87 -3.67
CA ALA A 353 -15.57 -9.53 -4.98
C ALA A 353 -14.19 -9.31 -5.59
N PHE A 354 -13.53 -8.20 -5.24
CA PHE A 354 -12.37 -7.72 -5.97
C PHE A 354 -11.47 -6.85 -5.10
N ALA A 355 -10.16 -6.89 -5.37
CA ALA A 355 -9.16 -6.07 -4.69
C ALA A 355 -8.11 -5.55 -5.66
N MET A 356 -7.60 -4.34 -5.40
CA MET A 356 -6.42 -3.72 -6.03
C MET A 356 -5.65 -2.92 -4.99
N GLU A 357 -4.35 -2.73 -5.24
CA GLU A 357 -3.48 -1.91 -4.39
C GLU A 357 -2.56 -1.04 -5.24
N SER A 358 -2.28 0.16 -4.77
CA SER A 358 -1.29 1.07 -5.34
C SER A 358 -0.22 1.31 -4.29
N ASP A 359 0.91 0.63 -4.42
CA ASP A 359 2.06 0.67 -3.52
C ASP A 359 3.35 0.35 -4.32
N PHE A 360 3.62 1.19 -5.31
CA PHE A 360 4.84 1.08 -6.11
C PHE A 360 5.24 2.45 -6.72
N GLY A 361 5.07 3.51 -5.95
CA GLY A 361 5.41 4.87 -6.33
C GLY A 361 4.42 5.54 -7.29
N ALA A 362 4.94 6.39 -8.17
CA ALA A 362 4.16 7.19 -9.11
C ALA A 362 4.68 7.12 -10.56
N GLY A 363 5.58 6.19 -10.88
CA GLY A 363 6.01 5.94 -12.26
C GLY A 363 4.84 5.56 -13.17
N LYS A 364 4.96 5.78 -14.47
CA LYS A 364 3.87 5.48 -15.41
C LYS A 364 3.43 4.03 -15.32
N VAL A 365 2.12 3.80 -15.32
CA VAL A 365 1.58 2.46 -15.56
C VAL A 365 1.91 2.04 -16.99
N TRP A 366 2.59 0.92 -17.14
CA TRP A 366 3.02 0.37 -18.43
C TRP A 366 2.42 -0.98 -18.75
N GLY A 367 1.95 -1.72 -17.73
CA GLY A 367 1.41 -3.05 -17.88
C GLY A 367 0.17 -3.27 -17.02
N VAL A 368 -0.63 -4.28 -17.39
CA VAL A 368 -1.78 -4.73 -16.60
C VAL A 368 -1.80 -6.26 -16.52
N ASP A 369 -1.91 -6.78 -15.30
CA ASP A 369 -2.06 -8.20 -14.99
C ASP A 369 -3.46 -8.48 -14.46
N PHE A 370 -3.95 -9.71 -14.69
CA PHE A 370 -5.30 -10.10 -14.32
C PHE A 370 -5.31 -11.43 -13.56
N ARG A 371 -6.15 -11.51 -12.54
CA ARG A 371 -6.62 -12.74 -11.91
C ARG A 371 -8.14 -12.66 -11.80
N LEU A 372 -8.81 -12.90 -12.90
CA LEU A 372 -10.26 -12.89 -13.05
C LEU A 372 -10.74 -14.22 -13.63
N PRO A 373 -12.02 -14.60 -13.43
CA PRO A 373 -12.59 -15.80 -14.02
C PRO A 373 -12.68 -15.66 -15.55
N GLU A 374 -12.75 -16.79 -16.27
CA GLU A 374 -12.86 -16.77 -17.74
C GLU A 374 -14.18 -16.11 -18.18
N SER A 375 -15.24 -16.22 -17.39
CA SER A 375 -16.52 -15.52 -17.62
C SER A 375 -16.38 -14.00 -17.69
N ALA A 376 -15.30 -13.41 -17.13
CA ALA A 376 -14.98 -11.99 -17.18
C ALA A 376 -14.07 -11.60 -18.37
N SER A 377 -13.91 -12.47 -19.37
CA SER A 377 -13.04 -12.18 -20.55
C SER A 377 -13.46 -10.92 -21.33
N ALA A 378 -14.74 -10.67 -21.44
CA ALA A 378 -15.26 -9.44 -22.06
C ALA A 378 -14.86 -8.17 -21.27
N LEU A 379 -14.98 -8.21 -19.94
CA LEU A 379 -14.53 -7.13 -19.05
C LEU A 379 -13.02 -6.90 -19.20
N ARG A 380 -12.23 -7.97 -19.23
CA ARG A 380 -10.78 -7.92 -19.48
C ARG A 380 -10.45 -7.20 -20.78
N GLY A 381 -11.15 -7.55 -21.87
CA GLY A 381 -11.01 -6.88 -23.17
C GLY A 381 -11.36 -5.40 -23.13
N GLN A 382 -12.42 -5.01 -22.42
CA GLN A 382 -12.81 -3.62 -22.25
C GLN A 382 -11.73 -2.81 -21.47
N ILE A 383 -11.18 -3.38 -20.40
CA ILE A 383 -10.10 -2.75 -19.60
C ILE A 383 -8.86 -2.55 -20.48
N VAL A 384 -8.41 -3.59 -21.19
CA VAL A 384 -7.25 -3.47 -22.10
C VAL A 384 -7.48 -2.37 -23.15
N SER A 385 -8.67 -2.31 -23.74
CA SER A 385 -9.02 -1.28 -24.72
C SER A 385 -9.04 0.13 -24.11
N ALA A 386 -9.52 0.28 -22.88
CA ALA A 386 -9.55 1.56 -22.18
C ALA A 386 -8.15 2.05 -21.77
N LEU A 387 -7.24 1.12 -21.47
CA LEU A 387 -5.88 1.42 -21.03
C LEU A 387 -4.88 1.61 -22.18
N ALA A 388 -5.15 1.06 -23.36
CA ALA A 388 -4.26 1.12 -24.53
C ALA A 388 -3.84 2.56 -24.92
N PRO A 389 -4.72 3.59 -24.92
CA PRO A 389 -4.32 4.97 -25.20
C PRO A 389 -3.33 5.58 -24.20
N LEU A 390 -3.20 4.98 -23.01
CA LEU A 390 -2.23 5.37 -21.99
C LEU A 390 -0.86 4.68 -22.17
N GLY A 391 -0.72 3.80 -23.17
CA GLY A 391 0.49 3.01 -23.41
C GLY A 391 0.58 1.74 -22.56
N VAL A 392 -0.50 1.35 -21.86
CA VAL A 392 -0.54 0.18 -21.00
C VAL A 392 -0.85 -1.07 -21.82
N VAL A 393 -0.05 -2.12 -21.63
CA VAL A 393 -0.21 -3.39 -22.35
C VAL A 393 -0.58 -4.54 -21.40
N PRO A 394 -1.40 -5.51 -21.85
CA PRO A 394 -1.69 -6.70 -21.04
C PRO A 394 -0.43 -7.57 -20.94
N ARG A 395 -0.15 -8.06 -19.75
CA ARG A 395 0.95 -8.98 -19.47
C ARG A 395 0.42 -10.42 -19.36
N LYS A 396 1.34 -11.38 -19.18
CA LYS A 396 0.99 -12.82 -19.04
C LYS A 396 1.05 -13.29 -17.59
N GLU A 397 1.58 -12.47 -16.70
CA GLU A 397 1.70 -12.77 -15.30
C GLU A 397 0.31 -12.74 -14.63
N LEU A 398 0.18 -13.48 -13.54
CA LEU A 398 -1.04 -13.43 -12.73
C LEU A 398 -0.94 -12.31 -11.71
N ALA A 399 -1.99 -11.50 -11.62
CA ALA A 399 -2.10 -10.45 -10.62
C ALA A 399 -1.98 -11.01 -9.19
N GLY A 400 -1.23 -10.32 -8.35
CA GLY A 400 -0.95 -10.65 -6.94
C GLY A 400 -1.80 -9.89 -5.94
N GLY A 401 -2.07 -8.64 -6.25
CA GLY A 401 -2.91 -7.71 -5.47
C GLY A 401 -2.11 -6.69 -4.67
N GLY A 402 -1.15 -7.11 -3.89
CA GLY A 402 -0.35 -6.27 -3.01
C GLY A 402 -0.32 -6.75 -1.56
N ALA A 403 0.39 -6.03 -0.70
CA ALA A 403 0.64 -6.42 0.68
C ALA A 403 -0.61 -6.24 1.56
N ASP A 404 -1.26 -5.08 1.48
CA ASP A 404 -2.38 -4.72 2.35
C ASP A 404 -3.70 -5.39 2.00
N VAL A 405 -3.89 -5.79 0.74
CA VAL A 405 -5.06 -6.57 0.34
C VAL A 405 -4.81 -8.09 0.40
N GLY A 406 -3.58 -8.53 0.66
CA GLY A 406 -3.21 -9.95 0.66
C GLY A 406 -4.04 -10.79 1.60
N ALA A 407 -4.32 -10.32 2.82
CA ALA A 407 -5.09 -11.06 3.82
C ALA A 407 -6.55 -11.26 3.39
N ILE A 408 -7.24 -10.22 2.90
CA ILE A 408 -8.63 -10.32 2.46
C ILE A 408 -8.75 -11.13 1.15
N ILE A 409 -7.78 -11.02 0.24
CA ILE A 409 -7.69 -11.86 -0.95
C ILE A 409 -7.58 -13.34 -0.57
N ALA A 410 -6.71 -13.66 0.39
CA ALA A 410 -6.53 -15.04 0.87
C ALA A 410 -7.80 -15.60 1.50
N ALA A 411 -8.50 -14.79 2.32
CA ALA A 411 -9.73 -15.18 2.99
C ALA A 411 -10.88 -15.44 2.02
N GLN A 412 -11.04 -14.64 0.97
CA GLN A 412 -12.23 -14.64 0.11
C GLN A 412 -11.97 -15.01 -1.35
N LYS A 413 -10.72 -15.26 -1.76
CA LYS A 413 -10.34 -15.62 -3.14
C LYS A 413 -10.79 -14.57 -4.16
N LEU A 414 -10.48 -13.31 -3.89
CA LEU A 414 -10.95 -12.18 -4.68
C LEU A 414 -10.38 -12.16 -6.10
N GLY A 415 -11.13 -11.51 -7.02
CA GLY A 415 -10.59 -11.05 -8.30
C GLY A 415 -9.56 -9.96 -8.10
N ILE A 416 -8.56 -9.91 -8.96
CA ILE A 416 -7.43 -8.99 -8.83
C ILE A 416 -7.07 -8.42 -10.20
N ILE A 417 -6.71 -7.15 -10.21
CA ILE A 417 -6.02 -6.51 -11.33
C ILE A 417 -4.85 -5.72 -10.75
N ASP A 418 -3.66 -5.91 -11.31
CA ASP A 418 -2.49 -5.10 -10.98
C ASP A 418 -2.16 -4.17 -12.13
N LEU A 419 -2.10 -2.88 -11.84
CA LEU A 419 -1.61 -1.86 -12.75
C LEU A 419 -0.12 -1.64 -12.47
N GLN A 420 0.71 -2.19 -13.34
CA GLN A 420 2.17 -2.22 -13.16
C GLN A 420 2.79 -0.85 -13.44
N GLN A 421 3.27 -0.20 -12.40
CA GLN A 421 3.98 1.08 -12.48
C GLN A 421 5.45 0.84 -12.88
N ASP A 422 6.09 1.83 -13.50
CA ASP A 422 7.51 1.76 -13.87
C ASP A 422 8.38 1.92 -12.63
N GLY A 423 8.97 0.82 -12.18
CA GLY A 423 9.84 0.73 -11.01
C GLY A 423 11.31 1.08 -11.27
N THR A 424 11.68 1.51 -12.48
CA THR A 424 13.09 1.72 -12.85
C THR A 424 13.82 2.68 -11.90
N LYS A 425 13.10 3.68 -11.35
CA LYS A 425 13.63 4.69 -10.43
C LYS A 425 13.06 4.55 -9.00
N TYR A 426 12.11 3.66 -8.78
CA TYR A 426 11.46 3.51 -7.47
C TYR A 426 12.47 3.19 -6.38
N PHE A 427 13.33 2.22 -6.62
CA PHE A 427 14.36 1.80 -5.66
C PHE A 427 15.58 2.71 -5.56
N ASP A 428 15.61 3.83 -6.30
CA ASP A 428 16.56 4.92 -6.03
C ASP A 428 16.14 5.74 -4.79
N LEU A 429 14.83 5.75 -4.48
CA LEU A 429 14.20 6.62 -3.48
C LEU A 429 13.58 5.87 -2.31
N HIS A 430 13.02 4.68 -2.58
CA HIS A 430 12.31 3.81 -1.65
C HIS A 430 13.09 3.65 -0.32
N HIS A 431 12.45 4.00 0.80
CA HIS A 431 12.98 3.93 2.15
C HIS A 431 14.21 4.81 2.44
N THR A 432 14.38 5.91 1.71
CA THR A 432 15.50 6.84 1.89
C THR A 432 15.04 8.22 2.38
N PRO A 433 15.99 9.06 2.87
CA PRO A 433 15.70 10.46 3.15
C PRO A 433 15.24 11.27 1.92
N ASP A 434 15.46 10.74 0.72
CA ASP A 434 15.18 11.42 -0.55
C ASP A 434 13.78 11.10 -1.09
N ASP A 435 12.99 10.29 -0.36
CA ASP A 435 11.57 10.10 -0.64
C ASP A 435 10.75 11.34 -0.22
N THR A 436 10.74 12.31 -1.13
CA THR A 436 10.17 13.65 -0.94
C THR A 436 9.35 14.07 -2.15
N ILE A 437 8.43 15.03 -1.95
CA ILE A 437 7.44 15.43 -2.96
C ILE A 437 8.04 15.93 -4.28
N ASP A 438 9.25 16.48 -4.25
CA ASP A 438 9.97 16.95 -5.46
C ASP A 438 10.34 15.80 -6.42
N LYS A 439 10.21 14.54 -6.00
CA LYS A 439 10.41 13.35 -6.83
C LYS A 439 9.17 12.93 -7.61
N ILE A 440 8.01 13.50 -7.29
CA ILE A 440 6.74 13.19 -7.95
C ILE A 440 6.62 13.93 -9.28
N ASP A 441 6.62 13.20 -10.38
CA ASP A 441 6.23 13.74 -11.69
C ASP A 441 4.71 13.82 -11.79
N LYS A 442 4.17 15.06 -11.86
CA LYS A 442 2.73 15.30 -11.92
C LYS A 442 2.05 14.71 -13.16
N ALA A 443 2.77 14.56 -14.27
CA ALA A 443 2.20 13.97 -15.49
C ALA A 443 2.11 12.44 -15.36
N GLU A 444 3.12 11.80 -14.78
CA GLU A 444 3.10 10.37 -14.48
C GLU A 444 2.05 10.04 -13.42
N LEU A 445 1.93 10.85 -12.38
CA LEU A 445 0.89 10.70 -11.36
C LEU A 445 -0.52 10.78 -11.98
N ARG A 446 -0.78 11.76 -12.88
CA ARG A 446 -2.06 11.85 -13.61
C ARG A 446 -2.31 10.65 -14.52
N GLN A 447 -1.28 10.09 -15.13
CA GLN A 447 -1.44 8.88 -15.97
C GLN A 447 -1.85 7.67 -15.10
N ASN A 448 -1.31 7.57 -13.89
CA ASN A 448 -1.76 6.57 -12.92
C ASN A 448 -3.25 6.75 -12.58
N VAL A 449 -3.66 7.97 -12.21
CA VAL A 449 -5.08 8.25 -11.89
C VAL A 449 -5.99 7.92 -13.08
N ALA A 450 -5.56 8.23 -14.31
CA ALA A 450 -6.31 7.91 -15.54
C ALA A 450 -6.46 6.39 -15.74
N ALA A 451 -5.40 5.62 -15.51
CA ALA A 451 -5.44 4.15 -15.60
C ALA A 451 -6.35 3.55 -14.52
N TRP A 452 -6.22 4.04 -13.29
CA TRP A 452 -7.03 3.58 -12.15
C TRP A 452 -8.52 3.88 -12.33
N VAL A 453 -8.90 5.12 -12.71
CA VAL A 453 -10.31 5.47 -12.87
C VAL A 453 -10.96 4.72 -14.05
N ALA A 454 -10.23 4.52 -15.15
CA ALA A 454 -10.74 3.73 -16.29
C ALA A 454 -11.01 2.28 -15.88
N THR A 455 -10.12 1.67 -15.11
CA THR A 455 -10.28 0.31 -14.58
C THR A 455 -11.44 0.25 -13.60
N LEU A 456 -11.49 1.14 -12.61
CA LEU A 456 -12.55 1.17 -11.59
C LEU A 456 -13.93 1.42 -12.19
N ALA A 457 -14.05 2.31 -13.20
CA ALA A 457 -15.32 2.59 -13.85
C ALA A 457 -15.93 1.33 -14.50
N LEU A 458 -15.09 0.44 -15.03
CA LEU A 458 -15.51 -0.82 -15.62
C LEU A 458 -15.81 -1.87 -14.54
N VAL A 459 -14.90 -2.07 -13.60
CA VAL A 459 -15.03 -3.11 -12.57
C VAL A 459 -16.18 -2.83 -11.60
N ALA A 460 -16.34 -1.58 -11.14
CA ALA A 460 -17.39 -1.18 -10.21
C ALA A 460 -18.81 -1.24 -10.81
N ASN A 461 -18.92 -1.26 -12.14
CA ASN A 461 -20.19 -1.38 -12.84
C ASN A 461 -20.42 -2.75 -13.49
N TYR A 462 -19.52 -3.71 -13.28
CA TYR A 462 -19.65 -5.06 -13.78
C TYR A 462 -20.57 -5.91 -12.89
N ASP A 463 -21.62 -6.49 -13.48
CA ASP A 463 -22.63 -7.30 -12.76
C ASP A 463 -22.21 -8.76 -12.61
N GLY A 464 -21.23 -9.21 -13.40
CA GLY A 464 -20.79 -10.60 -13.42
C GLY A 464 -19.89 -10.99 -12.24
N GLU A 465 -19.50 -12.25 -12.22
CA GLU A 465 -18.54 -12.79 -11.25
C GLU A 465 -17.13 -12.24 -11.50
N LEU A 466 -16.48 -11.82 -10.41
CA LEU A 466 -15.10 -11.31 -10.44
C LEU A 466 -14.10 -12.26 -9.77
N LYS A 467 -14.56 -13.16 -8.89
CA LYS A 467 -13.70 -14.12 -8.20
C LYS A 467 -13.23 -15.21 -9.18
N PRO A 468 -11.94 -15.53 -9.19
CA PRO A 468 -11.44 -16.63 -10.03
C PRO A 468 -12.08 -17.95 -9.60
N GLU A 469 -12.25 -18.86 -10.56
CA GLU A 469 -12.70 -20.21 -10.28
C GLU A 469 -11.71 -20.90 -9.32
N ALA A 470 -12.25 -21.70 -8.39
CA ALA A 470 -11.40 -22.52 -7.53
C ALA A 470 -10.53 -23.43 -8.44
N ALA A 471 -9.21 -23.44 -8.19
CA ALA A 471 -8.32 -24.38 -8.89
C ALA A 471 -8.88 -25.80 -8.71
N ARG A 472 -9.21 -26.45 -9.84
CA ARG A 472 -9.71 -27.84 -9.87
C ARG A 472 -8.61 -28.81 -9.48
#